data_f16a3e3b0f436fed9bd1067ea9918da3
#
_entry.id   f16a3e3b0f436fed9bd1067ea9918da3
#
_cell.length_a   1.000
_cell.length_b   1.000
_cell.length_c   1.000
_cell.angle_alpha   90.00
_cell.angle_beta   90.00
_cell.angle_gamma   90.00
#
_symmetry.space_group_name_H-M   'P 1'
#
loop_
_entity.id
_entity.type
_entity.pdbx_description
1 polymer ?
#
loop_
_entity_poly.entity_id
_entity_poly.type
_entity_poly.pdbx_seq_one_letter_code
_entity_poly.pdbx_strand_id
1 'polypeptide(L)'
;MKHIKKYENFGSGNYASYDNSTGENFWGDIAGGVLPICKKTKRILLNLRSKYVNEPLTYNLFGGKLDGDENIIDAVKREFLEECGYEKNIELIPAFIFKSPGGFQYHNFIGIIDDEFEPELDWESAGFKWLNFNELLSIKPKHPGLKLLLKDEKSLGIINQLIS
;
A
#
# COMPACT_ATOMS: atom_id res chain seq x y z
N MET A 1 9.43 -21.53 4.29
CA MET A 1 10.00 -20.27 4.80
C MET A 1 9.44 -19.15 3.95
N LYS A 2 8.55 -18.33 4.49
CA LYS A 2 8.17 -17.11 3.78
C LYS A 2 9.41 -16.23 3.71
N HIS A 3 9.82 -15.89 2.50
CA HIS A 3 10.90 -14.94 2.31
C HIS A 3 10.52 -13.65 3.03
N ILE A 4 11.39 -13.19 3.92
CA ILE A 4 11.25 -11.88 4.54
C ILE A 4 11.44 -10.87 3.42
N LYS A 5 10.32 -10.39 2.87
CA LYS A 5 10.37 -9.29 1.91
C LYS A 5 10.76 -8.05 2.69
N LYS A 6 11.98 -7.59 2.51
CA LYS A 6 12.36 -6.26 2.97
C LYS A 6 11.56 -5.27 2.14
N TYR A 7 10.44 -4.82 2.69
CA TYR A 7 9.80 -3.62 2.15
C TYR A 7 10.77 -2.49 2.32
N GLU A 8 11.18 -1.97 1.18
CA GLU A 8 12.10 -0.88 1.16
C GLU A 8 11.49 0.34 1.78
N ASN A 9 12.30 1.01 2.54
CA ASN A 9 11.97 2.22 3.23
C ASN A 9 11.37 3.24 2.27
N PHE A 10 10.08 3.42 2.32
CA PHE A 10 9.49 4.71 1.98
C PHE A 10 9.81 5.69 3.13
N GLY A 11 11.09 5.73 3.52
CA GLY A 11 11.55 6.42 4.70
C GLY A 11 11.14 7.87 4.71
N SER A 12 10.88 8.35 5.87
CA SER A 12 10.64 9.70 6.32
C SER A 12 11.18 10.82 5.41
N GLY A 13 10.56 11.03 4.26
CA GLY A 13 10.84 12.18 3.40
C GLY A 13 12.19 12.22 2.67
N ASN A 14 13.07 11.26 2.91
CA ASN A 14 14.35 11.14 2.23
C ASN A 14 14.35 9.97 1.26
N TYR A 15 13.50 10.04 0.25
CA TYR A 15 13.56 9.11 -0.88
C TYR A 15 14.89 9.20 -1.65
N ALA A 16 15.65 10.26 -1.45
CA ALA A 16 17.00 10.43 -1.99
C ALA A 16 18.05 9.62 -1.25
N SER A 17 17.75 9.12 -0.07
CA SER A 17 18.68 8.33 0.74
C SER A 17 18.40 6.83 0.72
N TYR A 18 17.80 6.32 -0.33
CA TYR A 18 18.01 4.93 -0.68
C TYR A 18 19.49 4.77 -0.96
N ASP A 19 20.16 4.60 0.14
CA ASP A 19 21.58 4.56 0.20
C ASP A 19 22.06 3.39 -0.66
N ASN A 20 22.91 3.68 -1.60
CA ASN A 20 23.73 2.71 -2.30
C ASN A 20 24.69 1.95 -1.36
N SER A 21 24.60 2.15 -0.03
CA SER A 21 25.44 1.49 0.96
C SER A 21 25.29 -0.02 1.00
N THR A 22 24.17 -0.56 0.48
CA THR A 22 23.98 -2.01 0.39
C THR A 22 24.46 -2.61 -0.91
N GLY A 23 24.91 -1.79 -1.87
CA GLY A 23 25.32 -2.27 -3.19
C GLY A 23 24.20 -2.88 -4.03
N GLU A 24 22.96 -2.84 -3.58
CA GLU A 24 21.81 -3.30 -4.34
C GLU A 24 21.42 -2.23 -5.36
N ASN A 25 21.51 -2.61 -6.65
CA ASN A 25 21.01 -1.77 -7.74
C ASN A 25 19.48 -1.75 -7.73
N PHE A 26 18.90 -0.67 -7.24
CA PHE A 26 17.43 -0.45 -7.30
C PHE A 26 16.93 -0.03 -8.68
N TRP A 27 17.76 -0.09 -9.70
CA TRP A 27 17.38 0.21 -11.08
C TRP A 27 16.35 -0.81 -11.55
N GLY A 28 15.14 -0.32 -11.83
CA GLY A 28 14.07 -1.16 -12.35
C GLY A 28 13.25 -1.93 -11.30
N ASP A 29 13.49 -1.73 -10.02
CA ASP A 29 12.65 -2.32 -8.97
C ASP A 29 11.26 -1.68 -8.98
N ILE A 30 10.26 -2.54 -9.02
CA ILE A 30 8.85 -2.14 -9.03
C ILE A 30 8.14 -2.80 -7.86
N ALA A 31 7.34 -1.99 -7.17
CA ALA A 31 6.42 -2.43 -6.14
C ALA A 31 5.06 -1.79 -6.35
N GLY A 32 4.06 -2.28 -5.67
CA GLY A 32 2.74 -1.68 -5.72
C GLY A 32 1.90 -2.02 -4.51
N GLY A 33 0.86 -1.23 -4.31
CA GLY A 33 -0.06 -1.43 -3.21
C GLY A 33 -1.46 -0.94 -3.55
N VAL A 34 -2.40 -1.34 -2.71
CA VAL A 34 -3.82 -1.05 -2.87
C VAL A 34 -4.40 -0.44 -1.61
N LEU A 35 -5.21 0.60 -1.82
CA LEU A 35 -6.10 1.18 -0.83
C LEU A 35 -7.51 0.65 -1.08
N PRO A 36 -7.99 -0.34 -0.30
CA PRO A 36 -9.30 -0.94 -0.53
C PRO A 36 -10.42 -0.03 -0.05
N ILE A 37 -11.45 0.12 -0.88
CA ILE A 37 -12.69 0.84 -0.55
C ILE A 37 -13.86 -0.12 -0.69
N CYS A 38 -14.65 -0.24 0.38
CA CYS A 38 -15.88 -1.02 0.35
C CYS A 38 -17.00 -0.26 -0.35
N LYS A 39 -17.55 -0.86 -1.40
CA LYS A 39 -18.61 -0.27 -2.22
C LYS A 39 -19.89 0.01 -1.42
N LYS A 40 -20.25 -0.89 -0.51
CA LYS A 40 -21.48 -0.78 0.29
C LYS A 40 -21.37 0.25 1.40
N THR A 41 -20.29 0.22 2.18
CA THR A 41 -20.13 1.06 3.35
C THR A 41 -19.41 2.37 3.08
N LYS A 42 -18.74 2.47 1.92
CA LYS A 42 -17.89 3.62 1.56
C LYS A 42 -16.70 3.82 2.51
N ARG A 43 -16.40 2.81 3.32
CA ARG A 43 -15.24 2.84 4.22
C ARG A 43 -14.00 2.28 3.53
N ILE A 44 -12.86 2.71 4.04
CA ILE A 44 -11.53 2.49 3.49
C ILE A 44 -10.75 1.64 4.47
N LEU A 45 -10.08 0.60 3.98
CA LEU A 45 -9.28 -0.29 4.81
C LEU A 45 -7.82 0.15 4.84
N LEU A 46 -7.28 0.32 6.04
CA LEU A 46 -5.85 0.51 6.27
C LEU A 46 -5.25 -0.61 7.10
N ASN A 47 -4.00 -0.90 6.80
CA ASN A 47 -3.12 -1.76 7.56
C ASN A 47 -2.36 -0.92 8.61
N LEU A 48 -2.24 -1.39 9.82
CA LEU A 48 -1.28 -0.90 10.80
C LEU A 48 -0.02 -1.78 10.72
N ARG A 49 1.07 -1.21 10.28
CA ARG A 49 2.35 -1.93 10.13
C ARG A 49 2.88 -2.39 11.48
N SER A 50 3.43 -3.60 11.52
CA SER A 50 4.00 -4.14 12.75
C SER A 50 5.28 -3.42 13.17
N LYS A 51 5.75 -3.67 14.39
CA LYS A 51 7.03 -3.15 14.90
C LYS A 51 8.27 -3.76 14.24
N TYR A 52 8.09 -4.84 13.46
CA TYR A 52 9.19 -5.61 12.86
C TYR A 52 9.54 -5.19 11.43
N VAL A 53 8.78 -4.26 10.87
CA VAL A 53 8.97 -3.77 9.49
C VAL A 53 9.39 -2.30 9.49
N ASN A 54 9.87 -1.84 8.34
CA ASN A 54 10.21 -0.42 8.16
C ASN A 54 8.99 0.47 8.36
N GLU A 55 9.20 1.70 8.85
CA GLU A 55 8.12 2.63 9.24
C GLU A 55 7.13 1.94 10.18
N PRO A 56 7.62 1.43 11.33
CA PRO A 56 6.80 0.63 12.22
C PRO A 56 5.65 1.43 12.80
N LEU A 57 4.55 0.73 13.09
CA LEU A 57 3.36 1.29 13.74
C LEU A 57 2.75 2.49 12.99
N THR A 58 2.87 2.51 11.67
CA THR A 58 2.21 3.47 10.80
C THR A 58 1.09 2.82 10.01
N TYR A 59 0.06 3.59 9.70
CA TYR A 59 -1.05 3.15 8.82
C TYR A 59 -0.66 3.28 7.36
N ASN A 60 -0.94 2.25 6.58
CA ASN A 60 -0.56 2.19 5.17
C ASN A 60 -1.53 1.34 4.34
N LEU A 61 -1.31 1.37 3.02
CA LEU A 61 -1.88 0.45 2.06
C LEU A 61 -1.35 -0.97 2.28
N PHE A 62 -1.98 -1.94 1.61
CA PHE A 62 -1.46 -3.29 1.45
C PHE A 62 -0.64 -3.38 0.17
N GLY A 63 0.53 -4.02 0.20
CA GLY A 63 1.35 -4.13 -1.01
C GLY A 63 2.76 -4.64 -0.79
N GLY A 64 3.50 -4.75 -1.87
CA GLY A 64 4.88 -5.22 -1.87
C GLY A 64 5.51 -5.24 -3.25
N LYS A 65 6.68 -5.86 -3.37
CA LYS A 65 7.44 -5.98 -4.61
C LYS A 65 6.88 -7.02 -5.57
N LEU A 66 7.17 -6.83 -6.85
CA LEU A 66 6.96 -7.87 -7.85
C LEU A 66 7.85 -9.08 -7.57
N ASP A 67 7.31 -10.28 -7.78
CA ASP A 67 8.06 -11.53 -7.78
C ASP A 67 8.27 -12.00 -9.22
N GLY A 68 9.55 -12.20 -9.61
CA GLY A 68 9.89 -12.69 -10.93
C GLY A 68 9.29 -11.87 -12.07
N ASP A 69 8.60 -12.54 -13.00
CA ASP A 69 8.03 -11.94 -14.21
C ASP A 69 6.55 -11.52 -14.07
N GLU A 70 6.02 -11.48 -12.84
CA GLU A 70 4.63 -11.08 -12.65
C GLU A 70 4.41 -9.61 -13.04
N ASN A 71 3.21 -9.29 -13.52
CA ASN A 71 2.84 -7.90 -13.75
C ASN A 71 2.40 -7.24 -12.44
N ILE A 72 2.35 -5.91 -12.43
CA ILE A 72 2.04 -5.14 -11.22
C ILE A 72 0.64 -5.43 -10.66
N ILE A 73 -0.35 -5.67 -11.51
CA ILE A 73 -1.73 -5.98 -11.09
C ILE A 73 -1.75 -7.29 -10.32
N ASP A 74 -1.11 -8.34 -10.85
CA ASP A 74 -1.04 -9.65 -10.20
C ASP A 74 -0.23 -9.59 -8.90
N ALA A 75 0.85 -8.80 -8.88
CA ALA A 75 1.65 -8.57 -7.68
C ALA A 75 0.82 -7.94 -6.56
N VAL A 76 0.07 -6.90 -6.86
CA VAL A 76 -0.78 -6.21 -5.87
C VAL A 76 -1.87 -7.13 -5.34
N LYS A 77 -2.53 -7.90 -6.19
CA LYS A 77 -3.55 -8.88 -5.77
C LYS A 77 -2.96 -9.98 -4.90
N ARG A 78 -1.79 -10.51 -5.27
CA ARG A 78 -1.07 -11.51 -4.48
C ARG A 78 -0.68 -10.98 -3.11
N GLU A 79 -0.09 -9.79 -3.04
CA GLU A 79 0.28 -9.16 -1.76
C GLU A 79 -0.95 -8.93 -0.88
N PHE A 80 -2.05 -8.46 -1.45
CA PHE A 80 -3.29 -8.24 -0.70
C PHE A 80 -3.84 -9.54 -0.12
N LEU A 81 -3.80 -10.65 -0.89
CA LEU A 81 -4.15 -11.97 -0.39
C LEU A 81 -3.22 -12.43 0.73
N GLU A 82 -1.89 -12.28 0.54
CA GLU A 82 -0.89 -12.73 1.52
C GLU A 82 -0.97 -11.94 2.85
N GLU A 83 -1.21 -10.64 2.77
CA GLU A 83 -1.20 -9.77 3.95
C GLU A 83 -2.50 -9.77 4.75
N CYS A 84 -3.65 -10.01 4.12
CA CYS A 84 -4.94 -9.93 4.80
C CYS A 84 -5.94 -11.05 4.48
N GLY A 85 -5.55 -12.04 3.68
CA GLY A 85 -6.38 -13.20 3.39
C GLY A 85 -7.56 -12.94 2.45
N TYR A 86 -7.57 -11.84 1.70
CA TYR A 86 -8.66 -11.52 0.78
C TYR A 86 -8.59 -12.36 -0.50
N GLU A 87 -9.46 -13.35 -0.60
CA GLU A 87 -9.49 -14.32 -1.72
C GLU A 87 -10.46 -13.96 -2.84
N LYS A 88 -11.34 -12.97 -2.61
CA LYS A 88 -12.31 -12.54 -3.60
C LYS A 88 -11.68 -11.62 -4.65
N ASN A 89 -12.42 -11.38 -5.74
CA ASN A 89 -11.96 -10.44 -6.75
C ASN A 89 -11.96 -8.99 -6.24
N ILE A 90 -10.93 -8.26 -6.60
CA ILE A 90 -10.80 -6.82 -6.35
C ILE A 90 -10.56 -6.09 -7.68
N GLU A 91 -11.33 -5.06 -7.92
CA GLU A 91 -11.09 -4.16 -9.06
C GLU A 91 -10.03 -3.14 -8.67
N LEU A 92 -8.98 -3.01 -9.48
CA LEU A 92 -7.87 -2.09 -9.23
C LEU A 92 -7.91 -0.91 -10.20
N ILE A 93 -7.97 0.29 -9.65
CA ILE A 93 -7.91 1.55 -10.40
C ILE A 93 -6.53 2.19 -10.19
N PRO A 94 -5.73 2.40 -11.25
CA PRO A 94 -4.44 3.06 -11.12
C PRO A 94 -4.57 4.47 -10.55
N ALA A 95 -3.73 4.78 -9.60
CA ALA A 95 -3.65 6.07 -8.94
C ALA A 95 -2.23 6.65 -9.03
N PHE A 96 -1.71 7.20 -7.95
CA PHE A 96 -0.39 7.81 -7.92
C PHE A 96 0.75 6.79 -8.13
N ILE A 97 1.72 7.14 -8.97
CA ILE A 97 2.98 6.39 -9.12
C ILE A 97 4.10 7.21 -8.50
N PHE A 98 4.67 6.68 -7.44
CA PHE A 98 5.91 7.23 -6.88
C PHE A 98 7.11 6.75 -7.69
N LYS A 99 8.01 7.67 -8.04
CA LYS A 99 9.27 7.36 -8.72
C LYS A 99 10.43 7.97 -7.95
N SER A 100 11.40 7.13 -7.55
CA SER A 100 12.62 7.62 -6.94
C SER A 100 13.66 7.99 -7.99
N PRO A 101 14.64 8.86 -7.65
CA PRO A 101 15.77 9.16 -8.54
C PRO A 101 16.59 7.92 -8.93
N GLY A 102 16.60 6.88 -8.09
CA GLY A 102 17.31 5.62 -8.33
C GLY A 102 16.58 4.62 -9.24
N GLY A 103 15.42 4.98 -9.79
CA GLY A 103 14.67 4.13 -10.71
C GLY A 103 13.62 3.23 -10.05
N PHE A 104 13.53 3.20 -8.72
CA PHE A 104 12.46 2.49 -8.03
C PHE A 104 11.10 3.15 -8.31
N GLN A 105 10.08 2.32 -8.53
CA GLN A 105 8.70 2.77 -8.73
C GLN A 105 7.77 2.07 -7.76
N TYR A 106 6.82 2.82 -7.21
CA TYR A 106 5.72 2.27 -6.44
C TYR A 106 4.39 2.69 -7.06
N HIS A 107 3.66 1.70 -7.54
CA HIS A 107 2.36 1.88 -8.18
C HIS A 107 1.25 1.76 -7.15
N ASN A 108 0.57 2.87 -6.87
CA ASN A 108 -0.58 2.88 -5.98
C ASN A 108 -1.85 2.61 -6.78
N PHE A 109 -2.73 1.78 -6.22
CA PHE A 109 -4.05 1.49 -6.75
C PHE A 109 -5.11 1.79 -5.70
N ILE A 110 -6.27 2.26 -6.17
CA ILE A 110 -7.49 2.25 -5.38
C ILE A 110 -8.23 0.96 -5.73
N GLY A 111 -8.54 0.15 -4.72
CA GLY A 111 -9.22 -1.13 -4.91
C GLY A 111 -10.69 -1.05 -4.53
N ILE A 112 -11.56 -1.64 -5.35
CA ILE A 112 -13.00 -1.71 -5.05
C ILE A 112 -13.33 -3.13 -4.64
N ILE A 113 -13.91 -3.27 -3.45
CA ILE A 113 -14.47 -4.53 -2.95
C ILE A 113 -15.95 -4.34 -2.60
N ASP A 114 -16.73 -5.40 -2.67
CA ASP A 114 -18.19 -5.30 -2.45
C ASP A 114 -18.57 -5.17 -0.98
N ASP A 115 -17.98 -6.01 -0.14
CA ASP A 115 -18.29 -6.10 1.28
C ASP A 115 -17.05 -5.91 2.15
N GLU A 116 -17.24 -5.35 3.34
CA GLU A 116 -16.19 -5.39 4.35
C GLU A 116 -15.93 -6.82 4.80
N PHE A 117 -14.71 -7.09 5.19
CA PHE A 117 -14.28 -8.36 5.73
C PHE A 117 -13.38 -8.15 6.94
N GLU A 118 -13.13 -9.18 7.71
CA GLU A 118 -12.15 -9.17 8.77
C GLU A 118 -10.81 -9.70 8.23
N PRO A 119 -9.79 -8.83 8.11
CA PRO A 119 -8.49 -9.26 7.61
C PRO A 119 -7.82 -10.32 8.49
N GLU A 120 -7.32 -11.37 7.84
CA GLU A 120 -6.40 -12.33 8.45
C GLU A 120 -4.97 -11.84 8.26
N LEU A 121 -4.46 -11.11 9.24
CA LEU A 121 -3.18 -10.42 9.16
C LEU A 121 -2.00 -11.39 9.28
N ASP A 122 -0.94 -11.10 8.55
CA ASP A 122 0.34 -11.76 8.73
C ASP A 122 1.24 -11.01 9.74
N TRP A 123 2.48 -11.46 9.91
CA TRP A 123 3.41 -10.90 10.89
C TRP A 123 3.83 -9.44 10.59
N GLU A 124 3.65 -8.96 9.37
CA GLU A 124 3.99 -7.60 8.94
C GLU A 124 2.98 -6.56 9.42
N SER A 125 1.83 -7.01 9.87
CA SER A 125 0.72 -6.17 10.31
C SER A 125 0.41 -6.37 11.79
N ALA A 126 0.27 -5.27 12.52
CA ALA A 126 -0.15 -5.25 13.92
C ALA A 126 -1.67 -5.08 14.09
N GLY A 127 -2.37 -4.64 13.05
CA GLY A 127 -3.80 -4.40 13.09
C GLY A 127 -4.32 -3.82 11.78
N PHE A 128 -5.59 -3.50 11.79
CA PHE A 128 -6.26 -2.85 10.67
C PHE A 128 -7.35 -1.90 11.15
N LYS A 129 -7.79 -1.01 10.26
CA LYS A 129 -8.97 -0.17 10.49
C LYS A 129 -9.78 0.03 9.24
N TRP A 130 -11.10 -0.06 9.38
CA TRP A 130 -12.07 0.45 8.42
C TRP A 130 -12.44 1.88 8.80
N LEU A 131 -12.18 2.83 7.91
CA LEU A 131 -12.30 4.27 8.18
C LEU A 131 -13.21 4.94 7.17
N ASN A 132 -13.99 5.93 7.62
CA ASN A 132 -14.56 6.88 6.69
C ASN A 132 -13.48 7.86 6.18
N PHE A 133 -13.81 8.69 5.19
CA PHE A 133 -12.83 9.57 4.58
C PHE A 133 -12.23 10.61 5.53
N ASN A 134 -13.04 11.17 6.43
CA ASN A 134 -12.54 12.13 7.41
C ASN A 134 -11.59 11.48 8.42
N GLU A 135 -11.91 10.27 8.84
CA GLU A 135 -11.02 9.47 9.70
C GLU A 135 -9.71 9.12 8.99
N LEU A 136 -9.76 8.78 7.69
CA LEU A 136 -8.57 8.53 6.88
C LEU A 136 -7.66 9.77 6.82
N LEU A 137 -8.25 10.95 6.64
CA LEU A 137 -7.47 12.19 6.59
C LEU A 137 -6.82 12.53 7.92
N SER A 138 -7.46 12.20 9.03
CA SER A 138 -7.02 12.57 10.39
C SER A 138 -6.18 11.51 11.10
N ILE A 139 -6.23 10.25 10.69
CA ILE A 139 -5.52 9.17 11.37
C ILE A 139 -4.00 9.39 11.40
N LYS A 140 -3.38 9.05 12.51
CA LYS A 140 -1.91 9.17 12.72
C LYS A 140 -1.38 7.95 13.48
N PRO A 141 -0.12 7.58 13.27
CA PRO A 141 0.80 8.08 12.24
C PRO A 141 0.54 7.43 10.87
N LYS A 142 0.69 8.20 9.80
CA LYS A 142 0.63 7.69 8.43
C LYS A 142 2.00 7.32 7.90
N HIS A 143 2.09 6.21 7.18
CA HIS A 143 3.25 5.89 6.36
C HIS A 143 3.50 7.00 5.32
N PRO A 144 4.77 7.37 5.02
CA PRO A 144 5.07 8.39 4.02
C PRO A 144 4.41 8.16 2.66
N GLY A 145 4.32 6.91 2.20
CA GLY A 145 3.63 6.55 0.95
C GLY A 145 2.14 6.87 0.96
N LEU A 146 1.46 6.62 2.07
CA LEU A 146 0.05 7.00 2.24
C LEU A 146 -0.12 8.53 2.24
N LYS A 147 0.78 9.26 2.87
CA LYS A 147 0.77 10.73 2.86
C LYS A 147 0.86 11.28 1.43
N LEU A 148 1.74 10.71 0.61
CA LEU A 148 1.91 11.13 -0.79
C LEU A 148 0.66 10.82 -1.62
N LEU A 149 0.08 9.64 -1.46
CA LEU A 149 -1.16 9.26 -2.13
C LEU A 149 -2.29 10.25 -1.82
N LEU A 150 -2.44 10.63 -0.56
CA LEU A 150 -3.49 11.56 -0.10
C LEU A 150 -3.23 13.03 -0.45
N LYS A 151 -2.06 13.36 -1.00
CA LYS A 151 -1.76 14.67 -1.57
C LYS A 151 -1.95 14.73 -3.09
N ASP A 152 -2.03 13.59 -3.73
CA ASP A 152 -2.22 13.51 -5.19
C ASP A 152 -3.67 13.78 -5.57
N GLU A 153 -3.88 14.83 -6.37
CA GLU A 153 -5.23 15.29 -6.75
C GLU A 153 -6.02 14.23 -7.52
N LYS A 154 -5.35 13.50 -8.42
CA LYS A 154 -5.99 12.41 -9.17
C LYS A 154 -6.48 11.32 -8.24
N SER A 155 -5.64 10.89 -7.31
CA SER A 155 -5.98 9.84 -6.32
C SER A 155 -7.14 10.28 -5.42
N LEU A 156 -7.11 11.52 -4.92
CA LEU A 156 -8.21 12.07 -4.14
C LEU A 156 -9.51 12.15 -4.95
N GLY A 157 -9.42 12.51 -6.22
CA GLY A 157 -10.58 12.54 -7.13
C GLY A 157 -11.22 11.15 -7.28
N ILE A 158 -10.42 10.11 -7.45
CA ILE A 158 -10.90 8.73 -7.53
C ILE A 158 -11.58 8.32 -6.22
N ILE A 159 -10.93 8.56 -5.09
CA ILE A 159 -11.47 8.24 -3.76
C ILE A 159 -12.82 8.95 -3.56
N ASN A 160 -12.87 10.26 -3.78
CA ASN A 160 -14.08 11.05 -3.62
C ASN A 160 -15.25 10.57 -4.49
N GLN A 161 -14.96 10.17 -5.72
CA GLN A 161 -15.98 9.61 -6.61
C GLN A 161 -16.54 8.28 -6.08
N LEU A 162 -15.70 7.43 -5.52
CA LEU A 162 -16.12 6.11 -5.02
C LEU A 162 -16.89 6.18 -3.71
N ILE A 163 -16.62 7.17 -2.86
CA ILE A 163 -17.27 7.31 -1.55
C ILE A 163 -18.49 8.24 -1.56
N SER A 164 -18.71 8.94 -2.66
CA SER A 164 -19.89 9.81 -2.82
C SER A 164 -21.20 9.04 -3.00
#